data_784b447ac624886e9bd01c4c7b8bce1f
#
_entry.id   784b447ac624886e9bd01c4c7b8bce1f
#
_cell.length_a   1.000
_cell.length_b   1.000
_cell.length_c   1.000
_cell.angle_alpha   90.00
_cell.angle_beta   90.00
_cell.angle_gamma   90.00
#
_symmetry.space_group_name_H-M   'P 1'
#
loop_
_entity.id
_entity.type
_entity.pdbx_description
1 polymer ?
#
loop_
_entity_poly.entity_id
_entity_poly.type
_entity_poly.pdbx_seq_one_letter_code
_entity_poly.pdbx_strand_id
1 'polypeptide(L)'
;MKQVIKNIKNDQHFRFTYDSRPMNENMKRYSEFYNLPTENIMYRYGFESFVHERLFIQSFRPLPIKAHILLLHGYYDHAGVLSTVIRFLIQQGFHVLTFDLPGHGLSTGERGAISEFSLYTESIREVVRRHLSSSSLPVYIVAHSTGAAAAVDYILNNPETSQIRKAVLVSPLVRPYRWNAITILVKPLKAFTRNLKRILRDNSSDAKFLRFVKNDPLQHDQVPLSWVEALIRWNELIKKGNPSSVPVLILQGKKDTTVDWRYNVGFLLKKFPNIEVELIENGKHHLLNEEELIRDKVFSSIHRYLTDDV
;
A
#
# COMPACT_ATOMS: atom_id res chain seq x y z
N MET A 1 15.94 1.35 -17.38
CA MET A 1 15.35 1.14 -16.03
C MET A 1 15.61 -0.27 -15.46
N LYS A 2 15.46 -1.37 -16.18
CA LYS A 2 15.72 -2.73 -15.65
C LYS A 2 17.09 -2.90 -15.00
N GLN A 3 18.17 -2.35 -15.64
CA GLN A 3 19.52 -2.42 -15.08
C GLN A 3 19.67 -1.57 -13.80
N VAL A 4 19.04 -0.40 -13.75
CA VAL A 4 19.01 0.47 -12.56
C VAL A 4 18.39 -0.29 -11.37
N ILE A 5 17.22 -0.90 -11.59
CA ILE A 5 16.52 -1.71 -10.57
C ILE A 5 17.41 -2.86 -10.07
N LYS A 6 18.07 -3.58 -11.01
CA LYS A 6 18.99 -4.67 -10.66
C LYS A 6 20.15 -4.17 -9.80
N ASN A 7 20.74 -3.04 -10.16
CA ASN A 7 21.84 -2.43 -9.39
C ASN A 7 21.39 -2.06 -7.98
N ILE A 8 20.21 -1.42 -7.81
CA ILE A 8 19.68 -1.06 -6.50
C ILE A 8 19.43 -2.32 -5.64
N LYS A 9 18.80 -3.34 -6.22
CA LYS A 9 18.47 -4.59 -5.47
C LYS A 9 19.72 -5.35 -5.03
N ASN A 10 20.77 -5.33 -5.82
CA ASN A 10 22.00 -6.06 -5.55
C ASN A 10 22.98 -5.31 -4.63
N ASP A 11 22.72 -4.03 -4.35
CA ASP A 11 23.59 -3.25 -3.46
C ASP A 11 23.37 -3.64 -2.00
N GLN A 12 24.31 -4.39 -1.44
CA GLN A 12 24.27 -4.86 -0.05
C GLN A 12 24.54 -3.73 0.97
N HIS A 13 25.14 -2.62 0.53
CA HIS A 13 25.45 -1.46 1.37
C HIS A 13 24.31 -0.42 1.37
N PHE A 14 23.25 -0.67 0.63
CA PHE A 14 22.11 0.23 0.46
C PHE A 14 21.15 0.15 1.65
N ARG A 15 21.67 0.43 2.85
CA ARG A 15 20.86 0.40 4.09
C ARG A 15 20.09 1.70 4.27
N PHE A 16 18.87 1.58 4.80
CA PHE A 16 18.11 2.74 5.22
C PHE A 16 18.81 3.44 6.40
N THR A 17 18.89 4.76 6.32
CA THR A 17 19.41 5.62 7.39
C THR A 17 18.79 7.00 7.30
N TYR A 18 18.66 7.66 8.46
CA TYR A 18 18.28 9.07 8.54
C TYR A 18 19.47 10.02 8.33
N ASP A 19 20.70 9.53 8.31
CA ASP A 19 21.85 10.35 8.04
C ASP A 19 21.81 10.96 6.64
N SER A 20 22.34 12.16 6.52
CA SER A 20 22.43 12.82 5.23
C SER A 20 23.50 12.16 4.36
N ARG A 21 23.10 11.69 3.21
CA ARG A 21 24.01 11.19 2.18
C ARG A 21 23.56 11.64 0.80
N PRO A 22 24.48 11.88 -0.14
CA PRO A 22 24.12 12.16 -1.52
C PRO A 22 23.29 11.01 -2.12
N MET A 23 22.32 11.37 -2.93
CA MET A 23 21.57 10.37 -3.69
C MET A 23 22.48 9.77 -4.76
N ASN A 24 22.61 8.44 -4.76
CA ASN A 24 23.41 7.77 -5.79
C ASN A 24 22.71 7.82 -7.16
N GLU A 25 23.47 7.63 -8.21
CA GLU A 25 23.01 7.77 -9.59
C GLU A 25 21.84 6.81 -9.94
N ASN A 26 21.84 5.57 -9.42
CA ASN A 26 20.74 4.63 -9.64
C ASN A 26 19.44 5.10 -9.00
N MET A 27 19.50 5.66 -7.78
CA MET A 27 18.32 6.20 -7.12
C MET A 27 17.85 7.51 -7.76
N LYS A 28 18.75 8.33 -8.27
CA LYS A 28 18.39 9.52 -9.03
C LYS A 28 17.56 9.12 -10.25
N ARG A 29 18.06 8.18 -11.05
CA ARG A 29 17.33 7.65 -12.22
C ARG A 29 16.01 6.96 -11.85
N TYR A 30 15.97 6.26 -10.72
CA TYR A 30 14.76 5.66 -10.20
C TYR A 30 13.72 6.72 -9.83
N SER A 31 14.11 7.73 -9.05
CA SER A 31 13.21 8.80 -8.64
C SER A 31 12.72 9.65 -9.81
N GLU A 32 13.56 9.94 -10.79
CA GLU A 32 13.17 10.62 -12.02
C GLU A 32 12.15 9.80 -12.82
N PHE A 33 12.39 8.49 -12.99
CA PHE A 33 11.50 7.61 -13.76
C PHE A 33 10.10 7.53 -13.16
N TYR A 34 9.99 7.46 -11.81
CA TYR A 34 8.71 7.43 -11.10
C TYR A 34 8.19 8.82 -10.71
N ASN A 35 8.88 9.88 -11.12
CA ASN A 35 8.55 11.26 -10.78
C ASN A 35 8.33 11.45 -9.25
N LEU A 36 9.22 10.87 -8.44
CA LEU A 36 9.17 11.00 -6.99
C LEU A 36 9.53 12.43 -6.56
N PRO A 37 8.82 13.02 -5.60
CA PRO A 37 9.09 14.37 -5.11
C PRO A 37 10.27 14.34 -4.13
N THR A 38 11.50 14.50 -4.64
CA THR A 38 12.72 14.42 -3.83
C THR A 38 13.39 15.77 -3.60
N GLU A 39 12.89 16.85 -4.24
CA GLU A 39 13.44 18.19 -4.13
C GLU A 39 12.81 18.98 -2.97
N ASN A 40 13.62 19.82 -2.34
CA ASN A 40 13.20 20.72 -1.23
C ASN A 40 12.61 19.98 -0.01
N ILE A 41 12.97 18.72 0.19
CA ILE A 41 12.58 17.88 1.32
C ILE A 41 13.76 17.05 1.82
N MET A 42 13.63 16.49 3.01
CA MET A 42 14.55 15.46 3.46
C MET A 42 14.07 14.11 2.90
N TYR A 43 14.65 13.67 1.78
CA TYR A 43 14.39 12.35 1.21
C TYR A 43 15.40 11.34 1.71
N ARG A 44 14.92 10.20 2.23
CA ARG A 44 15.75 9.08 2.70
C ARG A 44 15.20 7.77 2.15
N TYR A 45 16.08 6.84 1.86
CA TYR A 45 15.72 5.57 1.24
C TYR A 45 16.77 4.50 1.54
N GLY A 46 16.36 3.25 1.42
CA GLY A 46 17.27 2.11 1.55
C GLY A 46 16.55 0.85 2.00
N PHE A 47 17.34 -0.19 2.23
CA PHE A 47 16.84 -1.47 2.69
C PHE A 47 17.00 -1.62 4.19
N GLU A 48 15.99 -2.24 4.81
CA GLU A 48 16.08 -2.80 6.16
C GLU A 48 15.84 -4.31 6.14
N SER A 49 16.57 -5.03 6.99
CA SER A 49 16.34 -6.46 7.19
C SER A 49 15.03 -6.68 7.96
N PHE A 50 14.22 -7.58 7.44
CA PHE A 50 12.95 -7.99 7.99
C PHE A 50 12.77 -9.50 7.84
N VAL A 51 12.73 -10.24 8.94
CA VAL A 51 12.66 -11.72 8.95
C VAL A 51 13.72 -12.29 8.00
N HIS A 52 13.34 -12.84 6.86
CA HIS A 52 14.24 -13.39 5.84
C HIS A 52 14.38 -12.50 4.59
N GLU A 53 13.75 -11.32 4.60
CA GLU A 53 13.68 -10.42 3.47
C GLU A 53 14.31 -9.06 3.80
N ARG A 54 14.46 -8.22 2.77
CA ARG A 54 14.83 -6.82 2.93
C ARG A 54 13.69 -5.95 2.39
N LEU A 55 13.16 -5.09 3.22
CA LEU A 55 12.16 -4.10 2.82
C LEU A 55 12.85 -2.86 2.28
N PHE A 56 12.40 -2.38 1.13
CA PHE A 56 12.84 -1.10 0.60
C PHE A 56 11.96 0.01 1.15
N ILE A 57 12.54 0.86 2.00
CA ILE A 57 11.85 1.94 2.71
C ILE A 57 12.21 3.27 2.06
N GLN A 58 11.22 4.16 1.96
CA GLN A 58 11.37 5.53 1.49
C GLN A 58 10.67 6.49 2.46
N SER A 59 11.35 7.57 2.82
CA SER A 59 10.90 8.61 3.72
C SER A 59 10.96 9.96 3.01
N PHE A 60 9.82 10.63 2.90
CA PHE A 60 9.65 11.95 2.27
C PHE A 60 9.22 12.93 3.35
N ARG A 61 10.15 13.74 3.84
CA ARG A 61 9.94 14.61 5.00
C ARG A 61 10.07 16.09 4.64
N PRO A 62 8.95 16.81 4.49
CA PRO A 62 8.96 18.26 4.39
C PRO A 62 9.34 18.88 5.74
N LEU A 63 9.65 20.17 5.76
CA LEU A 63 9.89 20.93 6.99
C LEU A 63 9.07 22.22 6.96
N PRO A 64 8.29 22.52 8.03
CA PRO A 64 8.00 21.67 9.20
C PRO A 64 7.07 20.49 8.88
N ILE A 65 6.99 19.50 9.78
CA ILE A 65 6.03 18.38 9.68
C ILE A 65 4.87 18.54 10.66
N LYS A 66 3.65 18.21 10.22
CA LYS A 66 2.42 18.25 11.05
C LYS A 66 2.11 16.89 11.68
N ALA A 67 2.30 15.82 10.91
CA ALA A 67 2.04 14.44 11.32
C ALA A 67 2.82 13.46 10.43
N HIS A 68 2.83 12.19 10.82
CA HIS A 68 3.38 11.10 10.03
C HIS A 68 2.27 10.36 9.29
N ILE A 69 2.52 9.97 8.04
CA ILE A 69 1.67 9.08 7.27
C ILE A 69 2.46 7.85 6.89
N LEU A 70 1.99 6.68 7.30
CA LEU A 70 2.40 5.42 6.71
C LEU A 70 1.55 5.16 5.47
N LEU A 71 2.17 5.24 4.29
CA LEU A 71 1.51 5.03 3.01
C LEU A 71 1.79 3.62 2.48
N LEU A 72 0.74 2.84 2.20
CA LEU A 72 0.84 1.44 1.79
C LEU A 72 0.21 1.22 0.41
N HIS A 73 0.96 0.59 -0.48
CA HIS A 73 0.53 0.27 -1.84
C HIS A 73 -0.29 -1.02 -1.95
N GLY A 74 -0.94 -1.24 -3.09
CA GLY A 74 -1.72 -2.44 -3.42
C GLY A 74 -0.89 -3.59 -4.01
N TYR A 75 -1.56 -4.71 -4.30
CA TYR A 75 -0.95 -5.86 -4.98
C TYR A 75 -0.49 -5.45 -6.39
N TYR A 76 0.65 -5.93 -6.82
CA TYR A 76 1.40 -5.53 -8.02
C TYR A 76 2.04 -4.15 -7.97
N ASP A 77 1.61 -3.28 -7.07
CA ASP A 77 2.14 -1.93 -6.96
C ASP A 77 3.48 -1.88 -6.18
N HIS A 78 3.95 -0.69 -6.00
CA HIS A 78 5.09 -0.33 -5.18
C HIS A 78 5.06 1.19 -4.92
N ALA A 79 5.92 1.71 -4.06
CA ALA A 79 5.94 3.13 -3.69
C ALA A 79 6.08 4.08 -4.89
N GLY A 80 6.81 3.68 -5.95
CA GLY A 80 7.00 4.50 -7.14
C GLY A 80 5.70 4.88 -7.86
N VAL A 81 4.69 4.00 -7.89
CA VAL A 81 3.40 4.31 -8.54
C VAL A 81 2.50 5.21 -7.69
N LEU A 82 2.89 5.49 -6.45
CA LEU A 82 2.18 6.38 -5.53
C LEU A 82 2.75 7.81 -5.52
N SER A 83 3.65 8.16 -6.45
CA SER A 83 4.35 9.45 -6.48
C SER A 83 3.41 10.66 -6.43
N THR A 84 2.24 10.59 -7.06
CA THR A 84 1.25 11.68 -7.08
C THR A 84 0.65 11.93 -5.70
N VAL A 85 0.21 10.89 -5.00
CA VAL A 85 -0.31 11.03 -3.64
C VAL A 85 0.79 11.39 -2.65
N ILE A 86 2.02 10.88 -2.81
CA ILE A 86 3.17 11.29 -1.99
C ILE A 86 3.40 12.79 -2.14
N ARG A 87 3.45 13.31 -3.36
CA ARG A 87 3.60 14.74 -3.65
C ARG A 87 2.51 15.57 -2.99
N PHE A 88 1.26 15.15 -3.13
CA PHE A 88 0.14 15.82 -2.49
C PHE A 88 0.31 15.88 -0.96
N LEU A 89 0.59 14.75 -0.32
CA LEU A 89 0.68 14.66 1.14
C LEU A 89 1.84 15.50 1.71
N ILE A 90 3.01 15.52 1.07
CA ILE A 90 4.13 16.35 1.52
C ILE A 90 3.84 17.85 1.34
N GLN A 91 3.10 18.25 0.29
CA GLN A 91 2.65 19.64 0.11
C GLN A 91 1.68 20.08 1.22
N GLN A 92 0.94 19.15 1.82
CA GLN A 92 0.09 19.41 2.99
C GLN A 92 0.87 19.45 4.31
N GLY A 93 2.19 19.24 4.28
CA GLY A 93 3.06 19.25 5.46
C GLY A 93 3.14 17.91 6.20
N PHE A 94 2.75 16.80 5.58
CA PHE A 94 2.88 15.47 6.16
C PHE A 94 4.23 14.83 5.82
N HIS A 95 4.86 14.21 6.81
CA HIS A 95 5.95 13.27 6.57
C HIS A 95 5.34 11.95 6.05
N VAL A 96 5.72 11.53 4.85
CA VAL A 96 5.28 10.27 4.26
C VAL A 96 6.38 9.23 4.40
N LEU A 97 6.10 8.17 5.13
CA LEU A 97 6.91 6.96 5.20
C LEU A 97 6.19 5.86 4.40
N THR A 98 6.89 5.22 3.50
CA THR A 98 6.36 4.11 2.70
C THR A 98 7.42 3.04 2.54
N PHE A 99 6.99 1.83 2.29
CA PHE A 99 7.88 0.73 1.94
C PHE A 99 7.21 -0.18 0.90
N ASP A 100 8.03 -0.82 0.10
CA ASP A 100 7.53 -1.84 -0.81
C ASP A 100 7.24 -3.12 -0.02
N LEU A 101 6.02 -3.65 -0.13
CA LEU A 101 5.60 -4.89 0.54
C LEU A 101 6.52 -6.07 0.13
N PRO A 102 6.73 -7.08 0.99
CA PRO A 102 7.45 -8.30 0.62
C PRO A 102 7.00 -8.85 -0.73
N GLY A 103 7.96 -9.19 -1.59
CA GLY A 103 7.69 -9.66 -2.95
C GLY A 103 7.27 -8.59 -3.97
N HIS A 104 7.24 -7.30 -3.59
CA HIS A 104 6.85 -6.19 -4.46
C HIS A 104 7.99 -5.18 -4.64
N GLY A 105 7.86 -4.34 -5.66
CA GLY A 105 8.75 -3.22 -5.90
C GLY A 105 10.24 -3.57 -5.83
N LEU A 106 10.99 -2.80 -5.05
CA LEU A 106 12.41 -3.04 -4.77
C LEU A 106 12.64 -4.01 -3.61
N SER A 107 11.64 -4.26 -2.74
CA SER A 107 11.76 -5.25 -1.66
C SER A 107 12.07 -6.64 -2.20
N THR A 108 12.75 -7.46 -1.36
CA THR A 108 13.06 -8.84 -1.71
C THR A 108 11.87 -9.77 -1.48
N GLY A 109 12.05 -11.06 -1.75
CA GLY A 109 10.99 -12.06 -1.76
C GLY A 109 10.61 -12.50 -3.16
N GLU A 110 9.92 -13.63 -3.24
CA GLU A 110 9.37 -14.13 -4.50
C GLU A 110 8.29 -13.16 -5.03
N ARG A 111 8.37 -12.82 -6.30
CA ARG A 111 7.52 -11.77 -6.92
C ARG A 111 6.04 -12.09 -6.79
N GLY A 112 5.33 -11.20 -6.08
CA GLY A 112 3.90 -11.29 -5.82
C GLY A 112 3.46 -12.48 -4.97
N ALA A 113 4.40 -13.28 -4.45
CA ALA A 113 4.12 -14.41 -3.57
C ALA A 113 4.19 -13.97 -2.10
N ILE A 114 3.46 -14.69 -1.26
CA ILE A 114 3.61 -14.64 0.19
C ILE A 114 3.13 -15.97 0.78
N SER A 115 3.80 -16.47 1.80
CA SER A 115 3.41 -17.71 2.46
C SER A 115 2.25 -17.51 3.43
N GLU A 116 2.29 -16.42 4.19
CA GLU A 116 1.27 -16.02 5.16
C GLU A 116 0.98 -14.53 5.03
N PHE A 117 -0.30 -14.16 5.05
CA PHE A 117 -0.71 -12.75 4.90
C PHE A 117 -0.27 -11.88 6.08
N SER A 118 -0.08 -12.49 7.25
CA SER A 118 0.46 -11.86 8.46
C SER A 118 1.86 -11.24 8.26
N LEU A 119 2.65 -11.73 7.29
CA LEU A 119 3.96 -11.14 6.98
C LEU A 119 3.85 -9.69 6.49
N TYR A 120 2.75 -9.31 5.83
CA TYR A 120 2.49 -7.91 5.52
C TYR A 120 2.21 -7.09 6.78
N THR A 121 1.43 -7.63 7.70
CA THR A 121 1.09 -7.00 8.99
C THR A 121 2.33 -6.85 9.87
N GLU A 122 3.17 -7.86 9.92
CA GLU A 122 4.45 -7.82 10.65
C GLU A 122 5.42 -6.79 10.07
N SER A 123 5.43 -6.64 8.73
CA SER A 123 6.20 -5.58 8.06
C SER A 123 5.74 -4.19 8.52
N ILE A 124 4.42 -3.97 8.60
CA ILE A 124 3.85 -2.72 9.12
C ILE A 124 4.29 -2.49 10.56
N ARG A 125 4.14 -3.51 11.42
CA ARG A 125 4.53 -3.44 12.84
C ARG A 125 5.98 -3.02 13.02
N GLU A 126 6.89 -3.66 12.31
CA GLU A 126 8.31 -3.35 12.40
C GLU A 126 8.65 -1.94 11.90
N VAL A 127 8.08 -1.53 10.77
CA VAL A 127 8.31 -0.18 10.24
C VAL A 127 7.78 0.88 11.19
N VAL A 128 6.58 0.70 11.72
CA VAL A 128 6.00 1.63 12.70
C VAL A 128 6.84 1.67 13.98
N ARG A 129 7.21 0.53 14.53
CA ARG A 129 8.03 0.43 15.74
C ARG A 129 9.40 1.10 15.59
N ARG A 130 10.07 0.93 14.45
CA ARG A 130 11.42 1.46 14.23
C ARG A 130 11.45 2.94 13.88
N HIS A 131 10.44 3.43 13.17
CA HIS A 131 10.50 4.76 12.56
C HIS A 131 9.48 5.76 13.07
N LEU A 132 8.39 5.33 13.69
CA LEU A 132 7.28 6.19 14.07
C LEU A 132 6.95 6.18 15.56
N SER A 133 7.29 5.13 16.29
CA SER A 133 6.88 4.94 17.69
C SER A 133 7.48 5.95 18.67
N SER A 134 8.65 6.52 18.37
CA SER A 134 9.32 7.51 19.23
C SER A 134 8.85 8.94 18.98
N SER A 135 7.99 9.17 18.00
CA SER A 135 7.49 10.50 17.67
C SER A 135 6.32 10.90 18.58
N SER A 136 6.31 12.17 19.00
CA SER A 136 5.15 12.79 19.66
C SER A 136 4.07 13.25 18.69
N LEU A 137 4.35 13.26 17.38
CA LEU A 137 3.40 13.67 16.37
C LEU A 137 2.41 12.53 16.06
N PRO A 138 1.16 12.86 15.64
CA PRO A 138 0.19 11.88 15.23
C PRO A 138 0.70 10.98 14.11
N VAL A 139 0.34 9.70 14.14
CA VAL A 139 0.60 8.72 13.07
C VAL A 139 -0.71 8.34 12.40
N TYR A 140 -0.78 8.52 11.10
CA TYR A 140 -1.91 8.15 10.26
C TYR A 140 -1.51 7.02 9.30
N ILE A 141 -2.48 6.23 8.85
CA ILE A 141 -2.30 5.25 7.79
C ILE A 141 -3.11 5.70 6.58
N VAL A 142 -2.50 5.71 5.39
CA VAL A 142 -3.19 5.80 4.10
C VAL A 142 -2.82 4.55 3.31
N ALA A 143 -3.79 3.72 2.97
CA ALA A 143 -3.48 2.41 2.43
C ALA A 143 -4.42 2.03 1.28
N HIS A 144 -3.86 1.44 0.21
CA HIS A 144 -4.60 1.03 -0.97
C HIS A 144 -4.70 -0.50 -1.06
N SER A 145 -5.89 -1.01 -1.37
CA SER A 145 -6.15 -2.41 -1.76
C SER A 145 -5.54 -3.44 -0.79
N THR A 146 -4.53 -4.22 -1.20
CA THR A 146 -3.81 -5.19 -0.35
C THR A 146 -3.09 -4.50 0.81
N GLY A 147 -2.52 -3.32 0.61
CA GLY A 147 -1.96 -2.50 1.69
C GLY A 147 -3.03 -2.13 2.72
N ALA A 148 -4.26 -1.84 2.27
CA ALA A 148 -5.39 -1.60 3.16
C ALA A 148 -5.80 -2.87 3.93
N ALA A 149 -5.77 -4.04 3.31
CA ALA A 149 -6.00 -5.31 4.00
C ALA A 149 -4.97 -5.56 5.10
N ALA A 150 -3.69 -5.30 4.81
CA ALA A 150 -2.61 -5.41 5.80
C ALA A 150 -2.76 -4.38 6.93
N ALA A 151 -3.18 -3.15 6.62
CA ALA A 151 -3.47 -2.12 7.61
C ALA A 151 -4.65 -2.51 8.50
N VAL A 152 -5.73 -3.07 7.94
CA VAL A 152 -6.89 -3.59 8.69
C VAL A 152 -6.44 -4.69 9.66
N ASP A 153 -5.66 -5.66 9.17
CA ASP A 153 -5.15 -6.74 10.01
C ASP A 153 -4.24 -6.20 11.13
N TYR A 154 -3.38 -5.24 10.83
CA TYR A 154 -2.54 -4.57 11.82
C TYR A 154 -3.39 -3.87 12.89
N ILE A 155 -4.41 -3.11 12.50
CA ILE A 155 -5.25 -2.36 13.45
C ILE A 155 -6.10 -3.29 14.32
N LEU A 156 -6.64 -4.38 13.77
CA LEU A 156 -7.54 -5.29 14.50
C LEU A 156 -6.79 -6.27 15.42
N ASN A 157 -5.56 -6.66 15.07
CA ASN A 157 -4.85 -7.76 15.71
C ASN A 157 -3.55 -7.35 16.44
N ASN A 158 -3.22 -6.05 16.47
CA ASN A 158 -2.03 -5.58 17.16
C ASN A 158 -2.41 -4.73 18.40
N PRO A 159 -1.94 -5.07 19.60
CA PRO A 159 -2.20 -4.28 20.81
C PRO A 159 -1.51 -2.90 20.81
N GLU A 160 -0.47 -2.70 19.99
CA GLU A 160 0.31 -1.45 19.93
C GLU A 160 -0.28 -0.41 18.97
N THR A 161 -1.56 -0.52 18.61
CA THR A 161 -2.20 0.43 17.65
C THR A 161 -2.62 1.75 18.28
N SER A 162 -2.41 1.96 19.58
CA SER A 162 -2.74 3.21 20.27
C SER A 162 -2.08 4.46 19.67
N GLN A 163 -0.98 4.30 18.96
CA GLN A 163 -0.30 5.39 18.23
C GLN A 163 -0.97 5.75 16.89
N ILE A 164 -1.84 4.87 16.34
CA ILE A 164 -2.53 5.17 15.08
C ILE A 164 -3.78 6.00 15.39
N ARG A 165 -3.74 7.27 15.01
CA ARG A 165 -4.84 8.21 15.29
C ARG A 165 -6.01 8.05 14.34
N LYS A 166 -5.76 7.84 13.04
CA LYS A 166 -6.76 7.66 11.98
C LYS A 166 -6.20 6.78 10.86
N ALA A 167 -7.08 6.12 10.12
CA ALA A 167 -6.70 5.40 8.91
C ALA A 167 -7.62 5.75 7.73
N VAL A 168 -7.04 5.89 6.54
CA VAL A 168 -7.77 6.02 5.26
C VAL A 168 -7.52 4.77 4.43
N LEU A 169 -8.57 4.04 4.15
CA LEU A 169 -8.55 2.79 3.39
C LEU A 169 -9.13 3.05 1.99
N VAL A 170 -8.28 3.02 0.99
CA VAL A 170 -8.64 3.30 -0.40
C VAL A 170 -8.88 1.99 -1.14
N SER A 171 -10.10 1.77 -1.61
CA SER A 171 -10.52 0.53 -2.30
C SER A 171 -10.06 -0.75 -1.56
N PRO A 172 -10.39 -0.91 -0.26
CA PRO A 172 -9.80 -1.92 0.61
C PRO A 172 -10.13 -3.34 0.13
N LEU A 173 -9.10 -4.20 0.14
CA LEU A 173 -9.25 -5.62 -0.12
C LEU A 173 -9.67 -6.36 1.16
N VAL A 174 -10.81 -7.06 1.11
CA VAL A 174 -11.16 -8.16 2.03
C VAL A 174 -11.40 -9.40 1.19
N ARG A 175 -12.13 -9.25 0.09
CA ARG A 175 -12.37 -10.26 -0.94
C ARG A 175 -12.18 -9.65 -2.33
N PRO A 176 -11.45 -10.31 -3.23
CA PRO A 176 -11.45 -9.93 -4.64
C PRO A 176 -12.79 -10.23 -5.30
N TYR A 177 -13.04 -9.61 -6.44
CA TYR A 177 -14.21 -9.94 -7.27
C TYR A 177 -14.24 -11.43 -7.63
N ARG A 178 -15.44 -12.03 -7.66
CA ARG A 178 -15.65 -13.48 -7.89
C ARG A 178 -15.04 -14.39 -6.82
N TRP A 179 -15.02 -13.95 -5.57
CA TRP A 179 -14.45 -14.66 -4.44
C TRP A 179 -14.83 -16.15 -4.38
N ASN A 180 -16.11 -16.49 -4.54
CA ASN A 180 -16.58 -17.88 -4.45
C ASN A 180 -15.94 -18.77 -5.53
N ALA A 181 -15.79 -18.26 -6.76
CA ALA A 181 -15.10 -19.00 -7.82
C ALA A 181 -13.61 -19.22 -7.50
N ILE A 182 -12.94 -18.18 -6.97
CA ILE A 182 -11.53 -18.26 -6.57
C ILE A 182 -11.34 -19.34 -5.50
N THR A 183 -12.15 -19.34 -4.44
CA THR A 183 -12.02 -20.30 -3.33
C THR A 183 -12.27 -21.75 -3.74
N ILE A 184 -13.17 -21.97 -4.69
CA ILE A 184 -13.45 -23.33 -5.22
C ILE A 184 -12.33 -23.81 -6.14
N LEU A 185 -11.82 -22.93 -7.02
CA LEU A 185 -10.91 -23.30 -8.09
C LEU A 185 -9.44 -23.37 -7.66
N VAL A 186 -9.04 -22.68 -6.59
CA VAL A 186 -7.62 -22.60 -6.20
C VAL A 186 -7.02 -23.97 -5.88
N LYS A 187 -7.73 -24.83 -5.15
CA LYS A 187 -7.25 -26.15 -4.76
C LYS A 187 -6.98 -27.07 -5.96
N PRO A 188 -7.93 -27.30 -6.88
CA PRO A 188 -7.67 -28.13 -8.06
C PRO A 188 -6.61 -27.52 -8.99
N LEU A 189 -6.58 -26.19 -9.16
CA LEU A 189 -5.58 -25.53 -10.00
C LEU A 189 -4.15 -25.74 -9.51
N LYS A 190 -3.93 -25.80 -8.20
CA LYS A 190 -2.59 -26.01 -7.61
C LYS A 190 -1.96 -27.36 -8.01
N ALA A 191 -2.76 -28.37 -8.34
CA ALA A 191 -2.26 -29.64 -8.85
C ALA A 191 -1.59 -29.52 -10.23
N PHE A 192 -1.92 -28.48 -11.00
CA PHE A 192 -1.48 -28.29 -12.38
C PHE A 192 -0.57 -27.08 -12.58
N THR A 193 -0.64 -26.07 -11.72
CA THR A 193 0.18 -24.85 -11.85
C THR A 193 0.48 -24.22 -10.51
N ARG A 194 1.60 -23.47 -10.43
CA ARG A 194 1.95 -22.64 -9.27
C ARG A 194 1.53 -21.18 -9.45
N ASN A 195 1.35 -20.75 -10.69
CA ASN A 195 1.08 -19.36 -11.02
C ASN A 195 -0.08 -19.28 -12.02
N LEU A 196 -0.94 -18.28 -11.84
CA LEU A 196 -1.95 -17.89 -12.80
C LEU A 196 -1.48 -16.68 -13.59
N LYS A 197 -1.86 -16.59 -14.86
CA LYS A 197 -1.60 -15.36 -15.63
C LYS A 197 -2.46 -14.22 -15.10
N ARG A 198 -1.84 -13.05 -14.88
CA ARG A 198 -2.54 -11.83 -14.48
C ARG A 198 -3.52 -11.41 -15.57
N ILE A 199 -4.76 -11.16 -15.20
CA ILE A 199 -5.73 -10.51 -16.07
C ILE A 199 -5.59 -9.01 -15.86
N LEU A 200 -5.07 -8.30 -16.86
CA LEU A 200 -5.03 -6.85 -16.86
C LEU A 200 -6.46 -6.31 -16.95
N ARG A 201 -6.82 -5.44 -16.03
CA ARG A 201 -8.11 -4.74 -15.98
C ARG A 201 -7.89 -3.25 -16.09
N ASP A 202 -8.85 -2.55 -16.65
CA ASP A 202 -8.88 -1.09 -16.65
C ASP A 202 -9.32 -0.59 -15.27
N ASN A 203 -8.39 -0.65 -14.32
CA ASN A 203 -8.62 -0.32 -12.92
C ASN A 203 -8.45 1.17 -12.57
N SER A 204 -8.22 2.02 -13.57
CA SER A 204 -8.22 3.48 -13.51
C SER A 204 -8.83 4.04 -14.80
N SER A 205 -9.35 5.27 -14.77
CA SER A 205 -9.80 6.02 -15.95
C SER A 205 -8.65 6.82 -16.59
N ASP A 206 -7.53 6.99 -15.89
CA ASP A 206 -6.34 7.63 -16.44
C ASP A 206 -5.58 6.70 -17.41
N ALA A 207 -5.78 6.94 -18.71
CA ALA A 207 -5.12 6.18 -19.76
C ALA A 207 -3.58 6.35 -19.77
N LYS A 208 -3.04 7.46 -19.24
CA LYS A 208 -1.58 7.66 -19.12
C LYS A 208 -1.03 6.75 -18.03
N PHE A 209 -1.70 6.71 -16.90
CA PHE A 209 -1.35 5.81 -15.80
C PHE A 209 -1.41 4.34 -16.22
N LEU A 210 -2.48 3.91 -16.89
CA LEU A 210 -2.59 2.52 -17.38
C LEU A 210 -1.46 2.13 -18.35
N ARG A 211 -1.08 3.04 -19.28
CA ARG A 211 0.06 2.82 -20.18
C ARG A 211 1.39 2.75 -19.42
N PHE A 212 1.57 3.62 -18.42
CA PHE A 212 2.76 3.62 -17.58
C PHE A 212 2.91 2.28 -16.85
N VAL A 213 1.89 1.85 -16.11
CA VAL A 213 1.90 0.59 -15.34
C VAL A 213 2.11 -0.63 -16.23
N LYS A 214 1.52 -0.65 -17.44
CA LYS A 214 1.74 -1.75 -18.39
C LYS A 214 3.20 -1.94 -18.79
N ASN A 215 3.99 -0.86 -18.78
CA ASN A 215 5.41 -0.86 -19.18
C ASN A 215 6.36 -0.75 -17.97
N ASP A 216 5.84 -0.74 -16.77
CA ASP A 216 6.64 -0.62 -15.57
C ASP A 216 7.46 -1.88 -15.32
N PRO A 217 8.81 -1.78 -15.24
CA PRO A 217 9.68 -2.93 -15.06
C PRO A 217 9.55 -3.60 -13.68
N LEU A 218 8.90 -2.96 -12.70
CA LEU A 218 8.61 -3.53 -11.39
C LEU A 218 7.27 -4.27 -11.32
N GLN A 219 6.42 -4.14 -12.34
CA GLN A 219 5.21 -4.95 -12.47
C GLN A 219 5.57 -6.41 -12.81
N HIS A 220 4.64 -7.32 -12.53
CA HIS A 220 4.74 -8.69 -12.98
C HIS A 220 3.39 -9.22 -13.49
N ASP A 221 3.43 -10.24 -14.31
CA ASP A 221 2.30 -10.73 -15.10
C ASP A 221 1.67 -12.03 -14.57
N GLN A 222 2.07 -12.44 -13.38
CA GLN A 222 1.60 -13.68 -12.75
C GLN A 222 1.00 -13.41 -11.37
N VAL A 223 0.08 -14.28 -10.97
CA VAL A 223 -0.48 -14.38 -9.63
C VAL A 223 -0.05 -15.72 -9.03
N PRO A 224 0.91 -15.74 -8.10
CA PRO A 224 1.25 -16.96 -7.40
C PRO A 224 0.05 -17.50 -6.61
N LEU A 225 -0.23 -18.80 -6.74
CA LEU A 225 -1.31 -19.43 -5.98
C LEU A 225 -1.07 -19.42 -4.47
N SER A 226 0.21 -19.37 -4.03
CA SER A 226 0.58 -19.16 -2.63
C SER A 226 -0.02 -17.88 -2.06
N TRP A 227 -0.01 -16.78 -2.82
CA TRP A 227 -0.65 -15.53 -2.41
C TRP A 227 -2.17 -15.67 -2.28
N VAL A 228 -2.81 -16.35 -3.23
CA VAL A 228 -4.26 -16.58 -3.19
C VAL A 228 -4.64 -17.42 -1.98
N GLU A 229 -3.88 -18.49 -1.70
CA GLU A 229 -4.08 -19.33 -0.50
C GLU A 229 -3.88 -18.55 0.80
N ALA A 230 -2.82 -17.73 0.88
CA ALA A 230 -2.58 -16.88 2.03
C ALA A 230 -3.74 -15.89 2.27
N LEU A 231 -4.28 -15.30 1.19
CA LEU A 231 -5.45 -14.43 1.26
C LEU A 231 -6.70 -15.19 1.74
N ILE A 232 -6.92 -16.42 1.26
CA ILE A 232 -8.07 -17.25 1.69
C ILE A 232 -7.95 -17.57 3.19
N ARG A 233 -6.78 -18.01 3.66
CA ARG A 233 -6.56 -18.25 5.09
C ARG A 233 -6.77 -16.99 5.93
N TRP A 234 -6.18 -15.88 5.50
CA TRP A 234 -6.35 -14.60 6.16
C TRP A 234 -7.81 -14.15 6.22
N ASN A 235 -8.59 -14.34 5.14
CA ASN A 235 -10.00 -13.97 5.11
C ASN A 235 -10.83 -14.72 6.17
N GLU A 236 -10.48 -15.96 6.50
CA GLU A 236 -11.12 -16.68 7.60
C GLU A 236 -10.65 -16.21 8.99
N LEU A 237 -9.40 -15.82 9.12
CA LEU A 237 -8.84 -15.33 10.38
C LEU A 237 -9.38 -13.94 10.73
N ILE A 238 -9.41 -13.00 9.78
CA ILE A 238 -9.81 -11.62 10.04
C ILE A 238 -11.28 -11.48 10.46
N LYS A 239 -12.13 -12.43 10.10
CA LYS A 239 -13.51 -12.51 10.57
C LYS A 239 -13.61 -12.61 12.08
N LYS A 240 -12.63 -13.29 12.71
CA LYS A 240 -12.59 -13.55 14.17
C LYS A 240 -12.02 -12.37 14.96
N GLY A 241 -11.32 -11.43 14.32
CA GLY A 241 -10.73 -10.26 14.96
C GLY A 241 -11.79 -9.39 15.65
N ASN A 242 -11.45 -8.84 16.82
CA ASN A 242 -12.31 -7.91 17.54
C ASN A 242 -12.45 -6.57 16.81
N PRO A 243 -13.57 -5.85 16.98
CA PRO A 243 -13.69 -4.49 16.49
C PRO A 243 -12.65 -3.55 17.11
N SER A 244 -12.24 -2.53 16.34
CA SER A 244 -11.31 -1.49 16.81
C SER A 244 -11.97 -0.13 16.78
N SER A 245 -11.69 0.69 17.80
CA SER A 245 -12.17 2.07 17.90
C SER A 245 -11.37 3.08 17.09
N VAL A 246 -10.28 2.66 16.41
CA VAL A 246 -9.51 3.53 15.53
C VAL A 246 -10.45 4.13 14.47
N PRO A 247 -10.52 5.46 14.32
CA PRO A 247 -11.32 6.11 13.30
C PRO A 247 -10.83 5.76 11.89
N VAL A 248 -11.76 5.39 11.01
CA VAL A 248 -11.44 4.94 9.64
C VAL A 248 -12.29 5.69 8.62
N LEU A 249 -11.66 6.17 7.55
CA LEU A 249 -12.34 6.58 6.32
C LEU A 249 -12.14 5.52 5.24
N ILE A 250 -13.23 5.06 4.62
CA ILE A 250 -13.15 4.27 3.39
C ILE A 250 -13.45 5.18 2.19
N LEU A 251 -12.54 5.18 1.22
CA LEU A 251 -12.78 5.75 -0.11
C LEU A 251 -12.94 4.62 -1.11
N GLN A 252 -14.14 4.47 -1.70
CA GLN A 252 -14.45 3.34 -2.55
C GLN A 252 -15.06 3.78 -3.88
N GLY A 253 -14.45 3.35 -4.98
CA GLY A 253 -14.98 3.56 -6.32
C GLY A 253 -16.18 2.65 -6.61
N LYS A 254 -17.30 3.21 -7.10
CA LYS A 254 -18.50 2.42 -7.44
C LYS A 254 -18.34 1.59 -8.71
N LYS A 255 -17.36 1.95 -9.58
CA LYS A 255 -17.01 1.19 -10.80
C LYS A 255 -15.85 0.19 -10.57
N ASP A 256 -15.46 -0.06 -9.33
CA ASP A 256 -14.45 -1.05 -9.00
C ASP A 256 -14.93 -2.47 -9.35
N THR A 257 -14.18 -3.13 -10.23
CA THR A 257 -14.40 -4.54 -10.63
C THR A 257 -13.24 -5.46 -10.18
N THR A 258 -12.31 -4.93 -9.41
CA THR A 258 -11.14 -5.68 -8.90
C THR A 258 -11.47 -6.38 -7.59
N VAL A 259 -12.17 -5.69 -6.69
CA VAL A 259 -12.58 -6.24 -5.40
C VAL A 259 -14.11 -6.34 -5.30
N ASP A 260 -14.59 -7.21 -4.42
CA ASP A 260 -16.02 -7.25 -4.03
C ASP A 260 -16.29 -6.13 -3.03
N TRP A 261 -16.32 -4.89 -3.52
CA TRP A 261 -16.36 -3.72 -2.67
C TRP A 261 -17.60 -3.66 -1.77
N ARG A 262 -18.76 -4.17 -2.23
CA ARG A 262 -19.98 -4.20 -1.40
C ARG A 262 -19.80 -5.07 -0.18
N TYR A 263 -19.27 -6.27 -0.37
CA TYR A 263 -18.92 -7.15 0.73
C TYR A 263 -17.85 -6.52 1.63
N ASN A 264 -16.78 -5.97 1.03
CA ASN A 264 -15.64 -5.43 1.76
C ASN A 264 -16.03 -4.25 2.65
N VAL A 265 -16.79 -3.29 2.13
CA VAL A 265 -17.33 -2.17 2.91
C VAL A 265 -18.26 -2.69 4.01
N GLY A 266 -19.21 -3.58 3.69
CA GLY A 266 -20.13 -4.15 4.68
C GLY A 266 -19.43 -4.96 5.79
N PHE A 267 -18.29 -5.59 5.49
CA PHE A 267 -17.46 -6.26 6.48
C PHE A 267 -16.75 -5.24 7.40
N LEU A 268 -16.15 -4.20 6.83
CA LEU A 268 -15.39 -3.20 7.58
C LEU A 268 -16.29 -2.34 8.47
N LEU A 269 -17.53 -2.05 8.05
CA LEU A 269 -18.53 -1.40 8.90
C LEU A 269 -18.79 -2.16 10.22
N LYS A 270 -18.64 -3.48 10.23
CA LYS A 270 -18.80 -4.30 11.45
C LYS A 270 -17.55 -4.32 12.32
N LYS A 271 -16.38 -3.98 11.73
CA LYS A 271 -15.09 -4.04 12.43
C LYS A 271 -14.65 -2.69 13.00
N PHE A 272 -15.17 -1.59 12.46
CA PHE A 272 -14.81 -0.24 12.88
C PHE A 272 -16.08 0.56 13.21
N PRO A 273 -16.45 0.69 14.50
CA PRO A 273 -17.60 1.49 14.90
C PRO A 273 -17.50 2.98 14.48
N ASN A 274 -16.27 3.52 14.44
CA ASN A 274 -15.98 4.90 14.07
C ASN A 274 -15.52 4.98 12.60
N ILE A 275 -16.36 4.50 11.66
CA ILE A 275 -16.03 4.45 10.25
C ILE A 275 -16.90 5.40 9.43
N GLU A 276 -16.27 6.15 8.54
CA GLU A 276 -16.90 6.91 7.48
C GLU A 276 -16.70 6.22 6.13
N VAL A 277 -17.70 6.29 5.25
CA VAL A 277 -17.61 5.71 3.90
C VAL A 277 -17.97 6.76 2.87
N GLU A 278 -17.04 7.06 1.98
CA GLU A 278 -17.27 7.92 0.83
C GLU A 278 -17.22 7.09 -0.46
N LEU A 279 -18.33 7.04 -1.17
CA LEU A 279 -18.45 6.34 -2.45
C LEU A 279 -18.16 7.32 -3.60
N ILE A 280 -17.16 7.00 -4.41
CA ILE A 280 -16.75 7.79 -5.57
C ILE A 280 -17.49 7.26 -6.81
N GLU A 281 -18.46 8.02 -7.33
CA GLU A 281 -19.44 7.59 -8.33
C GLU A 281 -18.80 6.98 -9.59
N ASN A 282 -17.82 7.65 -10.19
CA ASN A 282 -17.13 7.20 -11.39
C ASN A 282 -15.78 6.55 -11.12
N GLY A 283 -15.38 6.44 -9.86
CA GLY A 283 -14.10 5.87 -9.48
C GLY A 283 -14.03 4.36 -9.73
N LYS A 284 -12.90 3.92 -10.26
CA LYS A 284 -12.51 2.52 -10.37
C LYS A 284 -11.68 2.10 -9.16
N HIS A 285 -10.86 1.05 -9.30
CA HIS A 285 -10.08 0.49 -8.19
C HIS A 285 -8.92 1.39 -7.75
N HIS A 286 -8.21 1.99 -8.72
CA HIS A 286 -6.97 2.74 -8.47
C HIS A 286 -7.23 4.23 -8.21
N LEU A 287 -8.06 4.55 -7.19
CA LEU A 287 -8.51 5.91 -6.88
C LEU A 287 -7.38 6.92 -6.68
N LEU A 288 -6.22 6.49 -6.17
CA LEU A 288 -5.04 7.34 -5.98
C LEU A 288 -4.36 7.74 -7.31
N ASN A 289 -4.69 7.05 -8.39
CA ASN A 289 -4.15 7.24 -9.74
C ASN A 289 -5.27 7.30 -10.78
N GLU A 290 -6.43 7.82 -10.41
CA GLU A 290 -7.52 8.11 -11.32
C GLU A 290 -7.25 9.39 -12.13
N GLU A 291 -8.11 9.65 -13.13
CA GLU A 291 -8.11 10.95 -13.81
C GLU A 291 -8.26 12.12 -12.81
N GLU A 292 -7.77 13.28 -13.18
CA GLU A 292 -7.54 14.42 -12.29
C GLU A 292 -8.73 14.78 -11.43
N LEU A 293 -9.92 14.93 -12.02
CA LEU A 293 -11.14 15.30 -11.28
C LEU A 293 -11.51 14.31 -10.17
N ILE A 294 -11.39 13.01 -10.44
CA ILE A 294 -11.70 11.98 -9.45
C ILE A 294 -10.58 11.95 -8.39
N ARG A 295 -9.33 12.00 -8.81
CA ARG A 295 -8.17 11.99 -7.95
C ARG A 295 -8.16 13.18 -6.98
N ASP A 296 -8.46 14.38 -7.46
CA ASP A 296 -8.48 15.60 -6.64
C ASP A 296 -9.58 15.53 -5.58
N LYS A 297 -10.74 14.97 -5.91
CA LYS A 297 -11.78 14.67 -4.94
C LYS A 297 -11.29 13.70 -3.86
N VAL A 298 -10.64 12.60 -4.27
CA VAL A 298 -10.07 11.60 -3.36
C VAL A 298 -9.03 12.24 -2.44
N PHE A 299 -8.12 13.06 -2.98
CA PHE A 299 -7.08 13.73 -2.21
C PHE A 299 -7.67 14.77 -1.24
N SER A 300 -8.68 15.53 -1.66
CA SER A 300 -9.39 16.47 -0.78
C SER A 300 -10.07 15.74 0.37
N SER A 301 -10.69 14.58 0.12
CA SER A 301 -11.31 13.75 1.17
C SER A 301 -10.27 13.20 2.15
N ILE A 302 -9.11 12.73 1.65
CA ILE A 302 -7.99 12.30 2.49
C ILE A 302 -7.54 13.46 3.39
N HIS A 303 -7.26 14.62 2.81
CA HIS A 303 -6.76 15.78 3.55
C HIS A 303 -7.76 16.23 4.61
N ARG A 304 -9.02 16.46 4.23
CA ARG A 304 -10.09 16.83 5.14
C ARG A 304 -10.15 15.87 6.33
N TYR A 305 -10.24 14.57 6.07
CA TYR A 305 -10.37 13.57 7.12
C TYR A 305 -9.18 13.54 8.09
N LEU A 306 -7.96 13.72 7.58
CA LEU A 306 -6.76 13.69 8.40
C LEU A 306 -6.55 15.00 9.19
N THR A 307 -7.10 16.13 8.72
CA THR A 307 -6.95 17.44 9.37
C THR A 307 -8.13 17.88 10.21
N ASP A 308 -9.32 17.32 9.99
CA ASP A 308 -10.46 17.56 10.87
C ASP A 308 -10.15 16.93 12.24
N ASP A 309 -9.88 17.79 13.22
CA ASP A 309 -9.74 17.37 14.61
C ASP A 309 -11.08 16.88 15.15
N VAL A 310 -11.06 15.67 15.68
CA VAL A 310 -12.15 15.10 16.45
C VAL A 310 -12.09 15.65 17.86
#